data_6122c71ac76f2435965bccb368695998
#
_entry.id   6122c71ac76f2435965bccb368695998
#
_cell.length_a   1.000
_cell.length_b   1.000
_cell.length_c   1.000
_cell.angle_alpha   90.00
_cell.angle_beta   90.00
_cell.angle_gamma   90.00
#
_symmetry.space_group_name_H-M   'P 1'
#
loop_
_entity.id
_entity.type
_entity.pdbx_description
1 polymer ?
#
loop_
_entity_poly.entity_id
_entity_poly.type
_entity_poly.pdbx_seq_one_letter_code
_entity_poly.pdbx_strand_id
1 'polypeptide(L)'
;MNSPMNSRRTRKMLRAKIHRATVTEANVDYEGSITIDRRLLDAADLLSNEAVCVWDVTNGNRFETYAVEGPPDSGVVCVNGAAAHLVRPGDLVIIAAFTWMEEAAARAHEPKVVFVDERNRMREKRAEVAMVRATG
;
A
#
# COMPACT_ATOMS: atom_id res chain seq x y z
N MET A 1 -8.31 -0.40 38.73
CA MET A 1 -7.02 -0.31 38.17
C MET A 1 -6.94 -0.98 36.84
N ASN A 2 -6.30 -0.35 35.93
CA ASN A 2 -6.18 -0.93 34.63
C ASN A 2 -5.24 -2.06 34.60
N SER A 3 -5.58 -3.07 33.88
CA SER A 3 -4.69 -4.18 33.69
C SER A 3 -3.57 -3.77 32.76
N PRO A 4 -2.32 -3.93 33.15
CA PRO A 4 -1.22 -3.65 32.26
C PRO A 4 -1.28 -4.51 30.99
N MET A 5 -1.88 -5.68 31.08
CA MET A 5 -2.00 -6.52 29.91
C MET A 5 -2.85 -5.91 28.83
N ASN A 6 -3.95 -5.26 29.20
CA ASN A 6 -4.81 -4.63 28.21
C ASN A 6 -4.14 -3.45 27.52
N SER A 7 -3.38 -2.65 28.29
CA SER A 7 -2.71 -1.51 27.70
C SER A 7 -1.52 -1.91 26.84
N ARG A 8 -1.00 -3.13 27.00
CA ARG A 8 0.10 -3.62 26.19
C ARG A 8 -0.35 -4.51 25.04
N ARG A 9 -1.63 -4.74 24.94
CA ARG A 9 -2.14 -5.54 23.85
C ARG A 9 -1.88 -4.81 22.55
N THR A 10 -1.36 -5.52 21.56
CA THR A 10 -1.08 -4.91 20.27
C THR A 10 -2.02 -5.47 19.20
N ARG A 11 -2.25 -4.67 18.21
CA ARG A 11 -3.09 -5.06 17.08
C ARG A 11 -2.36 -4.71 15.80
N LYS A 12 -2.50 -5.55 14.79
CA LYS A 12 -1.92 -5.27 13.48
C LYS A 12 -2.90 -4.41 12.71
N MET A 13 -2.51 -3.18 12.42
CA MET A 13 -3.39 -2.17 11.85
C MET A 13 -2.92 -1.77 10.47
N LEU A 14 -3.87 -1.46 9.58
CA LEU A 14 -3.54 -0.87 8.30
C LEU A 14 -2.95 0.51 8.56
N ARG A 15 -1.70 0.73 8.16
CA ARG A 15 -1.05 2.00 8.40
C ARG A 15 -1.23 2.95 7.22
N ALA A 16 -1.11 2.43 6.02
CA ALA A 16 -1.21 3.25 4.81
C ALA A 16 -1.52 2.37 3.62
N LYS A 17 -2.13 2.95 2.60
CA LYS A 17 -2.24 2.25 1.33
C LYS A 17 -2.28 3.23 0.17
N ILE A 18 -1.81 2.77 -0.98
CA ILE A 18 -1.95 3.45 -2.25
C ILE A 18 -3.06 2.69 -2.99
N HIS A 19 -4.14 3.38 -3.29
CA HIS A 19 -5.36 2.72 -3.76
C HIS A 19 -5.47 2.78 -5.27
N ARG A 20 -5.49 1.61 -5.90
CA ARG A 20 -5.76 1.43 -7.34
C ARG A 20 -4.74 2.10 -8.23
N ALA A 21 -3.46 1.92 -7.91
CA ALA A 21 -2.37 2.33 -8.78
C ALA A 21 -2.31 1.41 -9.99
N THR A 22 -1.86 1.94 -11.12
CA THR A 22 -1.73 1.16 -12.34
C THR A 22 -0.31 0.61 -12.45
N VAL A 23 -0.19 -0.70 -12.64
CA VAL A 23 1.11 -1.32 -12.87
C VAL A 23 1.64 -0.84 -14.20
N THR A 24 2.85 -0.26 -14.18
CA THR A 24 3.46 0.26 -15.40
C THR A 24 4.38 -0.75 -16.06
N GLU A 25 4.94 -1.66 -15.26
CA GLU A 25 5.91 -2.61 -15.78
C GLU A 25 5.99 -3.84 -14.87
N ALA A 26 6.31 -5.00 -15.42
CA ALA A 26 6.53 -6.22 -14.66
C ALA A 26 7.82 -6.85 -15.21
N ASN A 27 8.83 -7.00 -14.35
CA ASN A 27 10.15 -7.46 -14.77
C ASN A 27 10.58 -8.67 -13.95
N VAL A 28 10.44 -9.87 -14.50
CA VAL A 28 10.76 -11.11 -13.79
C VAL A 28 12.25 -11.33 -13.58
N ASP A 29 13.08 -10.64 -14.36
CA ASP A 29 14.52 -10.84 -14.29
C ASP A 29 15.25 -9.93 -13.31
N TYR A 30 14.53 -9.08 -12.64
CA TYR A 30 15.12 -8.16 -11.67
C TYR A 30 14.89 -8.69 -10.26
N GLU A 31 15.62 -8.14 -9.28
CA GLU A 31 15.45 -8.59 -7.90
C GLU A 31 14.06 -8.28 -7.41
N GLY A 32 13.49 -9.20 -6.63
CA GLY A 32 12.12 -9.08 -6.19
C GLY A 32 11.87 -7.82 -5.38
N SER A 33 10.90 -7.02 -5.80
CA SER A 33 10.51 -5.79 -5.12
C SER A 33 9.38 -5.15 -5.91
N ILE A 34 8.87 -4.04 -5.40
CA ILE A 34 7.98 -3.19 -6.19
C ILE A 34 8.55 -1.79 -6.18
N THR A 35 8.90 -1.29 -7.37
CA THR A 35 9.42 0.07 -7.53
C THR A 35 8.23 1.02 -7.65
N ILE A 36 8.18 2.00 -6.78
CA ILE A 36 7.04 2.92 -6.69
C ILE A 36 7.56 4.35 -6.78
N ASP A 37 6.87 5.18 -7.57
CA ASP A 37 7.18 6.60 -7.68
C ASP A 37 7.37 7.18 -6.28
N ARG A 38 8.49 7.86 -6.08
CA ARG A 38 8.83 8.43 -4.78
C ARG A 38 7.74 9.35 -4.23
N ARG A 39 7.05 10.09 -5.08
CA ARG A 39 5.97 10.95 -4.61
C ARG A 39 4.86 10.17 -3.93
N LEU A 40 4.58 8.97 -4.43
CA LEU A 40 3.56 8.12 -3.82
C LEU A 40 4.07 7.53 -2.52
N LEU A 41 5.35 7.14 -2.46
CA LEU A 41 5.93 6.65 -1.22
C LEU A 41 5.89 7.74 -0.14
N ASP A 42 6.26 8.96 -0.50
CA ASP A 42 6.24 10.06 0.45
C ASP A 42 4.82 10.35 0.94
N ALA A 43 3.86 10.36 0.02
CA ALA A 43 2.47 10.64 0.37
C ALA A 43 1.90 9.57 1.31
N ALA A 44 2.26 8.31 1.12
CA ALA A 44 1.78 7.22 1.95
C ALA A 44 2.67 6.99 3.18
N ASP A 45 3.78 7.71 3.27
CA ASP A 45 4.77 7.55 4.34
C ASP A 45 5.32 6.13 4.34
N LEU A 46 5.72 5.67 3.16
CA LEU A 46 6.37 4.38 2.98
C LEU A 46 7.85 4.61 2.70
N LEU A 47 8.68 3.77 3.28
CA LEU A 47 10.12 3.86 3.05
C LEU A 47 10.58 2.77 2.09
N SER A 48 11.68 3.02 1.40
CA SER A 48 12.33 1.96 0.65
C SER A 48 12.71 0.84 1.61
N ASN A 49 12.52 -0.39 1.14
CA ASN A 49 12.77 -1.62 1.88
C ASN A 49 11.67 -1.97 2.90
N GLU A 50 10.63 -1.21 2.92
CA GLU A 50 9.50 -1.52 3.82
C GLU A 50 8.63 -2.59 3.17
N ALA A 51 8.21 -3.58 3.96
CA ALA A 51 7.33 -4.64 3.48
C ALA A 51 5.97 -4.08 3.12
N VAL A 52 5.44 -4.51 1.98
CA VAL A 52 4.10 -4.12 1.55
C VAL A 52 3.35 -5.33 1.01
N CYS A 53 2.04 -5.30 1.18
CA CYS A 53 1.15 -6.26 0.55
C CYS A 53 0.64 -5.63 -0.73
N VAL A 54 0.58 -6.41 -1.80
CA VAL A 54 0.09 -5.93 -3.09
C VAL A 54 -1.10 -6.79 -3.48
N TRP A 55 -2.22 -6.15 -3.73
CA TRP A 55 -3.46 -6.83 -4.08
C TRP A 55 -3.87 -6.39 -5.48
N ASP A 56 -3.83 -7.32 -6.42
CA ASP A 56 -4.18 -7.01 -7.81
C ASP A 56 -5.70 -7.05 -7.95
N VAL A 57 -6.30 -5.90 -8.17
CA VAL A 57 -7.75 -5.77 -8.29
C VAL A 57 -8.24 -6.42 -9.56
N THR A 58 -7.41 -6.40 -10.60
CA THR A 58 -7.81 -6.89 -11.92
C THR A 58 -7.92 -8.41 -11.96
N ASN A 59 -7.01 -9.12 -11.29
CA ASN A 59 -7.02 -10.59 -11.36
C ASN A 59 -7.17 -11.29 -10.01
N GLY A 60 -7.17 -10.55 -8.91
CA GLY A 60 -7.35 -11.13 -7.58
C GLY A 60 -6.10 -11.70 -6.93
N ASN A 61 -4.96 -11.63 -7.58
CA ASN A 61 -3.72 -12.14 -7.00
C ASN A 61 -3.27 -11.26 -5.84
N ARG A 62 -2.66 -11.87 -4.85
CA ARG A 62 -2.22 -11.18 -3.65
C ARG A 62 -0.83 -11.69 -3.31
N PHE A 63 0.08 -10.78 -2.98
CA PHE A 63 1.44 -11.18 -2.60
C PHE A 63 2.04 -10.12 -1.68
N GLU A 64 3.15 -10.48 -1.07
CA GLU A 64 3.91 -9.57 -0.23
C GLU A 64 5.30 -9.40 -0.82
N THR A 65 5.79 -8.17 -0.79
CA THR A 65 7.12 -7.85 -1.26
C THR A 65 7.60 -6.63 -0.47
N TYR A 66 8.57 -5.90 -0.96
CA TYR A 66 9.01 -4.67 -0.32
C TYR A 66 9.15 -3.56 -1.35
N ALA A 67 8.98 -2.33 -0.88
CA ALA A 67 8.99 -1.16 -1.74
C ALA A 67 10.41 -0.71 -2.05
N VAL A 68 10.60 -0.17 -3.25
CA VAL A 68 11.85 0.47 -3.64
C VAL A 68 11.47 1.78 -4.31
N GLU A 69 12.23 2.83 -4.00
CA GLU A 69 11.96 4.16 -4.51
C GLU A 69 12.24 4.24 -6.01
N GLY A 70 11.29 4.72 -6.78
CA GLY A 70 11.48 5.05 -8.19
C GLY A 70 11.56 6.56 -8.38
N PRO A 71 11.89 7.03 -9.58
CA PRO A 71 12.04 8.47 -9.82
C PRO A 71 10.77 9.23 -9.50
N PRO A 72 10.89 10.40 -8.87
CA PRO A 72 9.69 11.19 -8.53
C PRO A 72 9.00 11.69 -9.80
N ASP A 73 7.68 11.68 -9.76
CA ASP A 73 6.82 12.11 -10.86
C ASP A 73 6.92 11.24 -12.11
N SER A 74 7.50 10.06 -11.99
CA SER A 74 7.59 9.12 -13.10
C SER A 74 6.29 8.34 -13.30
N GLY A 75 5.49 8.22 -12.26
CA GLY A 75 4.30 7.37 -12.28
C GLY A 75 4.65 5.90 -12.24
N VAL A 76 5.90 5.53 -11.94
CA VAL A 76 6.31 4.14 -12.01
C VAL A 76 5.68 3.31 -10.89
N VAL A 77 5.15 2.16 -11.27
CA VAL A 77 4.75 1.09 -10.37
C VAL A 77 5.18 -0.20 -11.09
N CYS A 78 6.36 -0.65 -10.75
CA CYS A 78 6.99 -1.78 -11.45
C CYS A 78 7.16 -2.94 -10.48
N VAL A 79 6.58 -4.08 -10.80
CA VAL A 79 6.71 -5.28 -9.98
C VAL A 79 7.86 -6.10 -10.51
N ASN A 80 8.83 -6.39 -9.65
CA ASN A 80 10.08 -7.04 -10.02
C ASN A 80 10.16 -8.45 -9.45
N GLY A 81 10.91 -9.30 -10.13
CA GLY A 81 11.22 -10.65 -9.64
C GLY A 81 10.07 -11.61 -9.80
N ALA A 82 10.01 -12.59 -8.92
CA ALA A 82 9.03 -13.67 -9.03
C ALA A 82 7.59 -13.15 -9.02
N ALA A 83 7.31 -12.11 -8.26
CA ALA A 83 5.96 -11.55 -8.20
C ALA A 83 5.50 -10.95 -9.53
N ALA A 84 6.43 -10.64 -10.42
CA ALA A 84 6.06 -10.10 -11.73
C ALA A 84 5.23 -11.09 -12.55
N HIS A 85 5.28 -12.38 -12.22
CA HIS A 85 4.41 -13.36 -12.85
C HIS A 85 2.95 -13.20 -12.46
N LEU A 86 2.67 -12.47 -11.38
CA LEU A 86 1.33 -12.37 -10.80
C LEU A 86 0.57 -11.15 -11.28
N VAL A 87 1.23 -10.25 -12.00
CA VAL A 87 0.61 -9.00 -12.47
C VAL A 87 0.92 -8.79 -13.94
N ARG A 88 0.20 -7.87 -14.56
CA ARG A 88 0.47 -7.43 -15.94
C ARG A 88 0.44 -5.91 -15.96
N PRO A 89 1.25 -5.28 -16.84
CA PRO A 89 1.12 -3.84 -17.03
C PRO A 89 -0.34 -3.49 -17.35
N GLY A 90 -0.82 -2.43 -16.72
CA GLY A 90 -2.23 -2.03 -16.85
C GLY A 90 -3.13 -2.53 -15.75
N ASP A 91 -2.69 -3.52 -14.97
CA ASP A 91 -3.49 -3.99 -13.84
C ASP A 91 -3.59 -2.90 -12.79
N LEU A 92 -4.70 -2.90 -12.07
CA LEU A 92 -4.89 -2.01 -10.94
C LEU A 92 -4.51 -2.75 -9.67
N VAL A 93 -3.66 -2.15 -8.85
CA VAL A 93 -3.22 -2.78 -7.60
C VAL A 93 -3.45 -1.86 -6.41
N ILE A 94 -3.63 -2.47 -5.26
CA ILE A 94 -3.65 -1.77 -3.98
C ILE A 94 -2.37 -2.16 -3.26
N ILE A 95 -1.61 -1.17 -2.82
CA ILE A 95 -0.35 -1.40 -2.11
C ILE A 95 -0.57 -0.97 -0.67
N ALA A 96 -0.47 -1.91 0.27
CA ALA A 96 -0.84 -1.67 1.66
C ALA A 96 0.30 -1.98 2.60
N ALA A 97 0.44 -1.19 3.65
CA ALA A 97 1.42 -1.41 4.70
C ALA A 97 0.70 -1.48 6.03
N PHE A 98 1.18 -2.35 6.91
CA PHE A 98 0.59 -2.59 8.21
C PHE A 98 1.63 -2.37 9.27
N THR A 99 1.20 -2.10 10.49
CA THR A 99 2.09 -1.97 11.62
C THR A 99 1.39 -2.46 12.88
N TRP A 100 2.16 -2.82 13.88
CA TRP A 100 1.61 -3.23 15.16
C TRP A 100 1.53 -2.01 16.06
N MET A 101 0.40 -1.83 16.71
CA MET A 101 0.16 -0.71 17.61
C MET A 101 -0.43 -1.22 18.90
N GLU A 102 -0.11 -0.55 19.99
CA GLU A 102 -0.78 -0.86 21.25
C GLU A 102 -2.24 -0.44 21.18
N GLU A 103 -3.03 -1.05 22.00
CA GLU A 103 -4.49 -0.92 21.96
C GLU A 103 -4.97 0.54 21.88
N ALA A 104 -4.44 1.40 22.71
CA ALA A 104 -4.90 2.80 22.74
C ALA A 104 -4.59 3.53 21.43
N ALA A 105 -3.39 3.32 20.90
CA ALA A 105 -3.00 3.94 19.63
C ALA A 105 -3.84 3.38 18.50
N ALA A 106 -4.10 2.07 18.52
CA ALA A 106 -4.90 1.44 17.47
C ALA A 106 -6.30 2.00 17.41
N ARG A 107 -6.91 2.27 18.57
CA ARG A 107 -8.27 2.80 18.62
C ARG A 107 -8.36 4.22 18.06
N ALA A 108 -7.28 4.97 18.15
CA ALA A 108 -7.26 6.34 17.65
C ALA A 108 -6.64 6.47 16.27
N HIS A 109 -6.21 5.37 15.69
CA HIS A 109 -5.44 5.38 14.45
C HIS A 109 -6.31 5.64 13.22
N GLU A 110 -5.79 6.47 12.32
CA GLU A 110 -6.40 6.69 11.01
C GLU A 110 -5.36 6.38 9.96
N PRO A 111 -5.58 5.39 9.09
CA PRO A 111 -4.61 5.07 8.06
C PRO A 111 -4.54 6.16 6.99
N LYS A 112 -3.36 6.31 6.39
CA LYS A 112 -3.18 7.23 5.27
C LYS A 112 -3.54 6.50 3.99
N VAL A 113 -4.51 7.01 3.25
CA VAL A 113 -4.91 6.41 1.99
C VAL A 113 -4.65 7.41 0.87
N VAL A 114 -3.83 6.99 -0.10
CA VAL A 114 -3.46 7.81 -1.25
C VAL A 114 -4.24 7.32 -2.46
N PHE A 115 -5.02 8.21 -3.06
CA PHE A 115 -5.78 7.90 -4.26
C PHE A 115 -5.05 8.49 -5.46
N VAL A 116 -4.98 7.74 -6.54
CA VAL A 116 -4.22 8.15 -7.72
C VAL A 116 -5.10 8.12 -8.97
N ASP A 117 -4.66 8.83 -10.00
CA ASP A 117 -5.31 8.78 -11.30
C ASP A 117 -4.64 7.71 -12.17
N GLU A 118 -5.03 7.60 -13.44
CA GLU A 118 -4.53 6.56 -14.32
C GLU A 118 -3.06 6.72 -14.69
N ARG A 119 -2.44 7.83 -14.30
CA ARG A 119 -1.00 8.03 -14.51
C ARG A 119 -0.24 7.90 -13.20
N ASN A 120 -0.89 7.39 -12.16
CA ASN A 120 -0.32 7.24 -10.84
C ASN A 120 0.08 8.58 -10.21
N ARG A 121 -0.64 9.64 -10.55
CA ARG A 121 -0.45 10.93 -9.89
C ARG A 121 -1.45 11.02 -8.75
N MET A 122 -1.02 11.54 -7.62
CA MET A 122 -1.88 11.62 -6.47
C MET A 122 -3.05 12.56 -6.73
N ARG A 123 -4.27 12.06 -6.53
CA ARG A 123 -5.47 12.87 -6.65
C ARG A 123 -5.86 13.42 -5.29
N GLU A 124 -5.80 12.60 -4.28
CA GLU A 124 -6.11 13.01 -2.91
C GLU A 124 -5.50 12.04 -1.92
N LYS A 125 -5.35 12.50 -0.69
CA LYS A 125 -4.89 11.69 0.43
C LYS A 125 -5.84 11.93 1.59
N ARG A 126 -6.31 10.87 2.21
CA ARG A 126 -7.24 10.98 3.32
C ARG A 126 -7.22 9.70 4.15
N ALA A 127 -7.87 9.74 5.32
CA ALA A 127 -8.07 8.55 6.11
C ALA A 127 -9.05 7.64 5.39
N GLU A 128 -8.92 6.35 5.59
CA GLU A 128 -9.86 5.42 5.01
C GLU A 128 -11.18 5.51 5.75
N VAL A 129 -12.25 5.60 4.99
CA VAL A 129 -13.59 5.68 5.56
C VAL A 129 -14.33 4.42 5.15
N ALA A 130 -15.01 3.81 6.09
CA ALA A 130 -15.78 2.62 5.82
C ALA A 130 -16.80 2.92 4.71
N MET A 131 -16.95 1.98 3.79
CA MET A 131 -17.87 2.14 2.71
C MET A 131 -19.27 1.94 3.23
N VAL A 132 -19.95 3.00 3.47
CA VAL A 132 -21.31 2.94 3.92
C VAL A 132 -22.19 3.05 2.71
N ARG A 133 -22.98 2.07 2.49
CA ARG A 133 -23.79 2.06 1.32
C ARG A 133 -25.01 2.77 1.53
N ALA A 134 -24.90 3.86 1.98
CA ALA A 134 -26.02 4.56 2.28
C ALA A 134 -26.86 4.82 1.18
N THR A 135 -26.48 4.96 0.17
CA THR A 135 -27.33 5.28 -0.75
C THR A 135 -27.64 4.39 -1.48
N GLY A 136 -27.31 3.60 -0.94
CA GLY A 136 -27.68 2.63 -1.72
C GLY A 136 -27.29 3.14 -2.91
#